data_5cf8d9564ba4c1029e43a4918980cf00
#
_entry.id   5cf8d9564ba4c1029e43a4918980cf00
#
_cell.length_a   1.000
_cell.length_b   1.000
_cell.length_c   1.000
_cell.angle_alpha   90.00
_cell.angle_beta   90.00
_cell.angle_gamma   90.00
#
_symmetry.space_group_name_H-M   'P 1'
#
loop_
_entity.id
_entity.type
_entity.pdbx_description
1 polymer ?
#
loop_
_entity_poly.entity_id
_entity_poly.type
_entity_poly.pdbx_seq_one_letter_code
_entity_poly.pdbx_strand_id
1 'polypeptide(L)'
;EEEYIMEEAIGNKIADYLIKPVNTNQIILCLKKILDQSKLVSQKINSNYQQEFRQIGMQLSANMDFEEWKELYAKLVFWDIELESIEDGGMREILEMQKKEANQLFSRYIEKNYLNWLNGVDESPQLLHTLLKNKIIPSTESKKAVVIVIDNLRYDQWKQIEPLFLESFTK
;
A
#
# COMPACT_ATOMS: atom_id res chain seq x y z
N GLU A 1 -3.91 39.93 -2.98
CA GLU A 1 -5.00 39.03 -3.46
C GLU A 1 -4.48 37.97 -4.45
N GLU A 2 -3.62 38.31 -5.42
CA GLU A 2 -3.07 37.34 -6.38
C GLU A 2 -2.10 36.34 -5.71
N GLU A 3 -1.25 36.76 -4.77
CA GLU A 3 -0.33 35.90 -4.04
C GLU A 3 -1.06 34.85 -3.17
N TYR A 4 -2.15 35.25 -2.52
CA TYR A 4 -2.96 34.33 -1.71
C TYR A 4 -3.64 33.25 -2.55
N ILE A 5 -4.17 33.60 -3.73
CA ILE A 5 -4.76 32.64 -4.69
C ILE A 5 -3.69 31.67 -5.20
N MET A 6 -2.45 32.11 -5.37
CA MET A 6 -1.31 31.28 -5.77
C MET A 6 -0.91 30.28 -4.68
N GLU A 7 -0.83 30.69 -3.41
CA GLU A 7 -0.50 29.80 -2.28
C GLU A 7 -1.59 28.74 -2.07
N GLU A 8 -2.86 29.12 -2.19
CA GLU A 8 -3.98 28.19 -2.08
C GLU A 8 -4.03 27.19 -3.27
N ALA A 9 -3.68 27.64 -4.48
CA ALA A 9 -3.60 26.79 -5.66
C ALA A 9 -2.46 25.75 -5.58
N ILE A 10 -1.29 26.12 -5.06
CA ILE A 10 -0.15 25.22 -4.85
C ILE A 10 -0.47 24.15 -3.79
N GLY A 11 -1.30 24.46 -2.78
CA GLY A 11 -1.81 23.49 -1.80
C GLY A 11 -2.80 22.48 -2.37
N ASN A 12 -3.42 22.75 -3.51
CA ASN A 12 -4.55 21.99 -4.08
C ASN A 12 -4.18 21.11 -5.29
N LYS A 13 -3.05 20.39 -5.28
CA LYS A 13 -2.66 19.45 -6.36
C LYS A 13 -2.42 20.09 -7.73
N ILE A 14 -2.10 21.40 -7.79
CA ILE A 14 -1.72 22.08 -9.02
C ILE A 14 -0.20 21.96 -9.19
N ALA A 15 0.25 21.40 -10.30
CA ALA A 15 1.66 21.14 -10.57
C ALA A 15 2.46 22.42 -10.91
N ASP A 16 1.82 23.40 -11.56
CA ASP A 16 2.40 24.70 -11.91
C ASP A 16 1.31 25.69 -12.36
N TYR A 17 1.63 26.97 -12.46
CA TYR A 17 0.70 28.01 -12.93
C TYR A 17 1.36 28.95 -13.93
N LEU A 18 0.57 29.56 -14.79
CA LEU A 18 1.02 30.50 -15.80
C LEU A 18 0.29 31.86 -15.65
N ILE A 19 1.04 32.95 -15.61
CA ILE A 19 0.49 34.32 -15.48
C ILE A 19 0.21 34.86 -16.89
N LYS A 20 -0.98 35.37 -17.12
CA LYS A 20 -1.35 36.03 -18.38
C LYS A 20 -0.66 37.40 -18.50
N PRO A 21 -0.19 37.77 -19.69
CA PRO A 21 -0.29 37.06 -20.98
C PRO A 21 0.70 35.90 -21.08
N VAL A 22 0.21 34.72 -21.50
CA VAL A 22 0.98 33.48 -21.64
C VAL A 22 1.56 33.40 -23.05
N ASN A 23 2.86 33.12 -23.14
CA ASN A 23 3.52 32.86 -24.41
C ASN A 23 3.85 31.37 -24.57
N THR A 24 4.07 30.91 -25.80
CA THR A 24 4.36 29.52 -26.15
C THR A 24 5.58 28.97 -25.37
N ASN A 25 6.63 29.77 -25.16
CA ASN A 25 7.84 29.33 -24.49
C ASN A 25 7.58 29.06 -22.99
N GLN A 26 6.73 29.84 -22.34
CA GLN A 26 6.34 29.62 -20.94
C GLN A 26 5.57 28.31 -20.80
N ILE A 27 4.66 28.00 -21.73
CA ILE A 27 3.93 26.73 -21.74
C ILE A 27 4.89 25.54 -21.89
N ILE A 28 5.83 25.64 -22.85
CA ILE A 28 6.81 24.58 -23.09
C ILE A 28 7.70 24.35 -21.87
N LEU A 29 8.16 25.42 -21.21
CA LEU A 29 9.01 25.32 -20.01
C LEU A 29 8.23 24.70 -18.83
N CYS A 30 6.98 25.08 -18.63
CA CYS A 30 6.13 24.50 -17.59
C CYS A 30 5.91 23.00 -17.84
N LEU A 31 5.54 22.60 -19.05
CA LEU A 31 5.38 21.20 -19.42
C LEU A 31 6.67 20.39 -19.24
N LYS A 32 7.81 20.94 -19.67
CA LYS A 32 9.10 20.29 -19.52
C LYS A 32 9.45 20.07 -18.05
N LYS A 33 9.23 21.06 -17.19
CA LYS A 33 9.46 20.95 -15.72
C LYS A 33 8.60 19.84 -15.11
N ILE A 34 7.32 19.76 -15.46
CA ILE A 34 6.41 18.72 -14.97
C ILE A 34 6.87 17.33 -15.43
N LEU A 35 7.24 17.18 -16.70
CA LEU A 35 7.74 15.91 -17.24
C LEU A 35 9.07 15.47 -16.61
N ASP A 36 10.00 16.40 -16.37
CA ASP A 36 11.27 16.10 -15.71
C ASP A 36 11.07 15.70 -14.25
N GLN A 37 10.14 16.34 -13.52
CA GLN A 37 9.76 15.92 -12.18
C GLN A 37 9.16 14.52 -12.15
N SER A 38 8.26 14.19 -13.07
CA SER A 38 7.67 12.86 -13.17
C SER A 38 8.74 11.78 -13.40
N LYS A 39 9.71 12.03 -14.30
CA LYS A 39 10.83 11.12 -14.54
C LYS A 39 11.69 10.91 -13.29
N LEU A 40 11.99 11.97 -12.55
CA LEU A 40 12.79 11.89 -11.32
C LEU A 40 12.08 11.05 -10.24
N VAL A 41 10.77 11.24 -10.09
CA VAL A 41 9.94 10.44 -9.17
C VAL A 41 9.99 8.97 -9.57
N SER A 42 9.76 8.64 -10.84
CA SER A 42 9.80 7.27 -11.35
C SER A 42 11.17 6.61 -11.13
N GLN A 43 12.26 7.33 -11.42
CA GLN A 43 13.63 6.83 -11.18
C GLN A 43 13.89 6.54 -9.70
N LYS A 44 13.40 7.40 -8.80
CA LYS A 44 13.55 7.21 -7.35
C LYS A 44 12.77 6.00 -6.87
N ILE A 45 11.54 5.81 -7.33
CA ILE A 45 10.71 4.65 -6.97
C ILE A 45 11.39 3.36 -7.46
N ASN A 46 11.84 3.33 -8.71
CA ASN A 46 12.54 2.18 -9.27
C ASN A 46 13.83 1.84 -8.49
N SER A 47 14.63 2.84 -8.14
CA SER A 47 15.85 2.64 -7.33
C SER A 47 15.52 2.09 -5.94
N ASN A 48 14.50 2.62 -5.29
CA ASN A 48 14.06 2.16 -3.97
C ASN A 48 13.55 0.71 -4.03
N TYR A 49 12.76 0.37 -5.05
CA TYR A 49 12.28 -0.99 -5.22
C TYR A 49 13.42 -1.98 -5.50
N GLN A 50 14.41 -1.61 -6.32
CA GLN A 50 15.58 -2.47 -6.55
C GLN A 50 16.33 -2.81 -5.26
N GLN A 51 16.38 -1.89 -4.31
CA GLN A 51 16.96 -2.13 -2.99
C GLN A 51 16.10 -3.07 -2.16
N GLU A 52 14.80 -2.82 -2.08
CA GLU A 52 13.83 -3.66 -1.36
C GLU A 52 13.69 -5.05 -1.97
N PHE A 53 13.80 -5.18 -3.29
CA PHE A 53 13.74 -6.46 -3.99
C PHE A 53 14.69 -7.51 -3.40
N ARG A 54 15.92 -7.10 -3.10
CA ARG A 54 16.91 -8.00 -2.49
C ARG A 54 16.50 -8.42 -1.07
N GLN A 55 15.97 -7.50 -0.30
CA GLN A 55 15.51 -7.78 1.07
C GLN A 55 14.32 -8.72 1.07
N ILE A 56 13.35 -8.50 0.20
CA ILE A 56 12.20 -9.39 0.02
C ILE A 56 12.67 -10.79 -0.39
N GLY A 57 13.60 -10.90 -1.35
CA GLY A 57 14.17 -12.18 -1.77
C GLY A 57 14.90 -12.94 -0.64
N MET A 58 15.62 -12.21 0.22
CA MET A 58 16.26 -12.81 1.40
C MET A 58 15.24 -13.29 2.45
N GLN A 59 14.17 -12.55 2.67
CA GLN A 59 13.10 -12.94 3.57
C GLN A 59 12.37 -14.20 3.06
N LEU A 60 12.08 -14.29 1.77
CA LEU A 60 11.44 -15.45 1.15
C LEU A 60 12.22 -16.75 1.28
N SER A 61 13.53 -16.70 1.50
CA SER A 61 14.39 -17.87 1.71
C SER A 61 14.48 -18.34 3.17
N ALA A 62 13.89 -17.60 4.13
CA ALA A 62 13.93 -17.89 5.56
C ALA A 62 12.64 -18.61 6.02
N ASN A 63 12.74 -19.33 7.15
CA ASN A 63 11.55 -19.82 7.84
C ASN A 63 10.84 -18.65 8.53
N MET A 64 9.70 -18.24 7.99
CA MET A 64 8.94 -17.09 8.46
C MET A 64 7.81 -17.53 9.38
N ASP A 65 7.57 -16.75 10.44
CA ASP A 65 6.37 -16.86 11.25
C ASP A 65 5.19 -16.06 10.63
N PHE A 66 4.03 -16.05 11.30
CA PHE A 66 2.84 -15.39 10.78
C PHE A 66 2.97 -13.86 10.70
N GLU A 67 3.63 -13.24 11.68
CA GLU A 67 3.83 -11.78 11.68
C GLU A 67 4.80 -11.37 10.59
N GLU A 68 5.86 -12.13 10.35
CA GLU A 68 6.80 -11.91 9.25
C GLU A 68 6.11 -12.05 7.88
N TRP A 69 5.21 -13.04 7.72
CA TRP A 69 4.37 -13.16 6.52
C TRP A 69 3.45 -11.98 6.31
N LYS A 70 2.86 -11.46 7.37
CA LYS A 70 2.00 -10.28 7.34
C LYS A 70 2.78 -9.02 6.92
N GLU A 71 3.97 -8.84 7.47
CA GLU A 71 4.86 -7.73 7.11
C GLU A 71 5.32 -7.81 5.65
N LEU A 72 5.72 -8.99 5.20
CA LEU A 72 6.08 -9.22 3.81
C LEU A 72 4.93 -8.93 2.86
N TYR A 73 3.73 -9.41 3.17
CA TYR A 73 2.54 -9.12 2.38
C TYR A 73 2.25 -7.62 2.28
N ALA A 74 2.36 -6.90 3.41
CA ALA A 74 2.18 -5.46 3.42
C ALA A 74 3.21 -4.72 2.54
N LYS A 75 4.48 -5.17 2.53
CA LYS A 75 5.51 -4.64 1.63
C LYS A 75 5.20 -4.92 0.15
N LEU A 76 4.79 -6.14 -0.19
CA LEU A 76 4.42 -6.48 -1.56
C LEU A 76 3.24 -5.64 -2.06
N VAL A 77 2.23 -5.43 -1.22
CA VAL A 77 1.09 -4.56 -1.54
C VAL A 77 1.51 -3.09 -1.69
N PHE A 78 2.39 -2.60 -0.81
CA PHE A 78 2.93 -1.25 -0.93
C PHE A 78 3.60 -1.04 -2.30
N TRP A 79 4.49 -1.95 -2.70
CA TRP A 79 5.18 -1.85 -3.98
C TRP A 79 4.26 -2.06 -5.19
N ASP A 80 3.20 -2.85 -5.05
CA ASP A 80 2.18 -3.01 -6.08
C ASP A 80 1.49 -1.67 -6.40
N ILE A 81 1.13 -0.92 -5.35
CA ILE A 81 0.50 0.40 -5.46
C ILE A 81 1.50 1.43 -6.01
N GLU A 82 2.73 1.47 -5.49
CA GLU A 82 3.76 2.42 -5.93
C GLU A 82 4.14 2.24 -7.40
N LEU A 83 4.35 0.98 -7.83
CA LEU A 83 4.72 0.66 -9.21
C LEU A 83 3.55 0.79 -10.20
N GLU A 84 2.29 0.78 -9.72
CA GLU A 84 1.13 1.03 -10.57
C GLU A 84 1.13 2.46 -11.13
N SER A 85 1.69 3.40 -10.37
CA SER A 85 1.81 4.80 -10.77
C SER A 85 2.87 5.07 -11.85
N ILE A 86 3.68 4.07 -12.22
CA ILE A 86 4.81 4.21 -13.14
C ILE A 86 4.55 3.39 -14.40
N GLU A 87 4.87 3.97 -15.56
CA GLU A 87 4.79 3.29 -16.88
C GLU A 87 5.96 2.31 -17.15
N ASP A 88 6.69 1.87 -16.13
CA ASP A 88 7.81 0.92 -16.27
C ASP A 88 7.32 -0.52 -16.07
N GLY A 89 7.07 -1.22 -17.17
CA GLY A 89 6.63 -2.61 -17.14
C GLY A 89 7.64 -3.61 -16.57
N GLY A 90 8.94 -3.32 -16.61
CA GLY A 90 9.99 -4.26 -16.21
C GLY A 90 10.00 -4.51 -14.69
N MET A 91 9.86 -3.48 -13.87
CA MET A 91 9.81 -3.63 -12.41
C MET A 91 8.53 -4.31 -11.95
N ARG A 92 7.44 -4.08 -12.65
CA ARG A 92 6.15 -4.71 -12.37
C ARG A 92 6.19 -6.23 -12.61
N GLU A 93 6.82 -6.68 -13.70
CA GLU A 93 7.00 -8.11 -13.96
C GLU A 93 7.84 -8.79 -12.86
N ILE A 94 8.89 -8.12 -12.39
CA ILE A 94 9.72 -8.61 -11.29
C ILE A 94 8.92 -8.73 -9.99
N LEU A 95 8.09 -7.73 -9.67
CA LEU A 95 7.21 -7.78 -8.49
C LEU A 95 6.20 -8.93 -8.60
N GLU A 96 5.59 -9.15 -9.76
CA GLU A 96 4.66 -10.26 -9.97
C GLU A 96 5.34 -11.63 -9.78
N MET A 97 6.61 -11.78 -10.19
CA MET A 97 7.38 -12.99 -9.90
C MET A 97 7.57 -13.20 -8.40
N GLN A 98 7.92 -12.14 -7.64
CA GLN A 98 8.06 -12.22 -6.19
C GLN A 98 6.73 -12.54 -5.50
N LYS A 99 5.63 -11.92 -5.92
CA LYS A 99 4.29 -12.20 -5.41
C LYS A 99 3.91 -13.67 -5.63
N LYS A 100 4.23 -14.21 -6.79
CA LYS A 100 3.98 -15.63 -7.12
C LYS A 100 4.80 -16.55 -6.23
N GLU A 101 6.08 -16.28 -6.04
CA GLU A 101 6.96 -17.05 -5.14
C GLU A 101 6.48 -16.98 -3.70
N ALA A 102 6.19 -15.78 -3.19
CA ALA A 102 5.64 -15.57 -1.85
C ALA A 102 4.34 -16.37 -1.64
N ASN A 103 3.43 -16.34 -2.62
CA ASN A 103 2.17 -17.08 -2.54
C ASN A 103 2.38 -18.60 -2.49
N GLN A 104 3.34 -19.13 -3.23
CA GLN A 104 3.67 -20.57 -3.17
C GLN A 104 4.24 -20.98 -1.82
N LEU A 105 5.14 -20.18 -1.24
CA LEU A 105 5.73 -20.45 0.06
C LEU A 105 4.71 -20.29 1.19
N PHE A 106 3.88 -19.25 1.12
CA PHE A 106 2.80 -19.04 2.08
C PHE A 106 1.76 -20.15 2.06
N SER A 107 1.41 -20.66 0.87
CA SER A 107 0.50 -21.82 0.77
C SER A 107 1.02 -23.03 1.55
N ARG A 108 2.31 -23.35 1.43
CA ARG A 108 2.94 -24.43 2.21
C ARG A 108 2.95 -24.16 3.71
N TYR A 109 3.18 -22.90 4.08
CA TYR A 109 3.12 -22.47 5.46
C TYR A 109 1.71 -22.69 6.05
N ILE A 110 0.66 -22.31 5.32
CA ILE A 110 -0.73 -22.52 5.71
C ILE A 110 -1.06 -24.02 5.79
N GLU A 111 -0.70 -24.81 4.80
CA GLU A 111 -0.93 -26.26 4.81
C GLU A 111 -0.35 -26.94 6.06
N LYS A 112 0.83 -26.48 6.49
CA LYS A 112 1.50 -27.02 7.68
C LYS A 112 0.83 -26.63 9.00
N ASN A 113 0.30 -25.40 9.11
CA ASN A 113 -0.07 -24.83 10.42
C ASN A 113 -1.60 -24.75 10.62
N TYR A 114 -2.39 -24.65 9.57
CA TYR A 114 -3.81 -24.27 9.66
C TYR A 114 -4.66 -25.22 10.48
N LEU A 115 -4.44 -26.54 10.37
CA LEU A 115 -5.20 -27.54 11.14
C LEU A 115 -4.90 -27.43 12.65
N ASN A 116 -3.64 -27.17 13.02
CA ASN A 116 -3.26 -26.96 14.41
C ASN A 116 -3.94 -25.72 14.99
N TRP A 117 -4.00 -24.63 14.22
CA TRP A 117 -4.71 -23.40 14.60
C TRP A 117 -6.21 -23.61 14.79
N LEU A 118 -6.86 -24.38 13.92
CA LEU A 118 -8.28 -24.70 14.03
C LEU A 118 -8.57 -25.55 15.27
N ASN A 119 -7.66 -26.46 15.62
CA ASN A 119 -7.81 -27.36 16.76
C ASN A 119 -7.31 -26.76 18.08
N GLY A 120 -6.78 -25.55 18.07
CA GLY A 120 -6.24 -24.86 19.24
C GLY A 120 -5.02 -25.54 19.87
N VAL A 121 -4.24 -26.27 19.04
CA VAL A 121 -3.02 -26.97 19.49
C VAL A 121 -1.87 -26.00 19.66
N ASP A 122 -1.73 -25.03 18.78
CA ASP A 122 -0.69 -24.00 18.76
C ASP A 122 -1.27 -22.61 18.94
N GLU A 123 -0.44 -21.62 19.30
CA GLU A 123 -0.80 -20.21 19.25
C GLU A 123 -1.19 -19.85 17.80
N SER A 124 -2.46 -19.52 17.61
CA SER A 124 -2.99 -19.19 16.28
C SER A 124 -3.07 -17.70 16.06
N PRO A 125 -2.84 -17.22 14.82
CA PRO A 125 -3.24 -15.88 14.46
C PRO A 125 -4.76 -15.71 14.60
N GLN A 126 -5.25 -14.47 14.63
CA GLN A 126 -6.68 -14.21 14.69
C GLN A 126 -7.37 -14.77 13.44
N LEU A 127 -8.13 -15.83 13.61
CA LEU A 127 -8.92 -16.43 12.52
C LEU A 127 -10.27 -15.72 12.38
N LEU A 128 -10.80 -15.67 11.16
CA LEU A 128 -12.02 -14.94 10.84
C LEU A 128 -13.23 -15.43 11.66
N HIS A 129 -13.39 -16.74 11.80
CA HIS A 129 -14.54 -17.32 12.54
C HIS A 129 -14.51 -17.04 14.05
N THR A 130 -13.36 -16.68 14.61
CA THR A 130 -13.22 -16.30 16.03
C THR A 130 -13.17 -14.79 16.25
N LEU A 131 -13.12 -13.99 15.18
CA LEU A 131 -12.92 -12.54 15.24
C LEU A 131 -14.00 -11.84 16.06
N LEU A 132 -15.28 -12.19 15.83
CA LEU A 132 -16.41 -11.62 16.58
C LEU A 132 -16.25 -11.88 18.07
N LYS A 133 -16.03 -13.14 18.46
CA LYS A 133 -15.91 -13.55 19.85
C LYS A 133 -14.69 -12.95 20.54
N ASN A 134 -13.53 -12.94 19.87
CA ASN A 134 -12.26 -12.63 20.52
C ASN A 134 -11.88 -11.14 20.47
N LYS A 135 -12.41 -10.37 19.50
CA LYS A 135 -12.04 -8.96 19.30
C LYS A 135 -13.23 -8.01 19.36
N ILE A 136 -14.32 -8.33 18.67
CA ILE A 136 -15.41 -7.37 18.50
C ILE A 136 -16.31 -7.33 19.75
N ILE A 137 -16.81 -8.47 20.23
CA ILE A 137 -17.67 -8.50 21.43
C ILE A 137 -16.99 -7.86 22.64
N PRO A 138 -15.75 -8.19 23.00
CA PRO A 138 -15.07 -7.56 24.14
C PRO A 138 -14.93 -6.04 23.99
N SER A 139 -14.75 -5.53 22.77
CA SER A 139 -14.63 -4.08 22.53
C SER A 139 -15.96 -3.32 22.73
N THR A 140 -17.10 -4.03 22.71
CA THR A 140 -18.44 -3.43 22.92
C THR A 140 -18.88 -3.38 24.39
N GLU A 141 -18.20 -4.07 25.30
CA GLU A 141 -18.57 -4.12 26.71
C GLU A 141 -18.49 -2.76 27.42
N SER A 142 -17.55 -1.91 26.99
CA SER A 142 -17.32 -0.58 27.59
C SER A 142 -17.79 0.58 26.73
N LYS A 143 -18.06 0.38 25.46
CA LYS A 143 -18.38 1.44 24.48
C LYS A 143 -19.40 0.94 23.47
N LYS A 144 -20.22 1.87 22.94
CA LYS A 144 -21.02 1.58 21.75
C LYS A 144 -20.08 1.39 20.54
N ALA A 145 -20.27 0.31 19.81
CA ALA A 145 -19.49 0.04 18.60
C ALA A 145 -20.44 -0.16 17.41
N VAL A 146 -19.97 0.28 16.24
CA VAL A 146 -20.59 0.00 14.94
C VAL A 146 -19.65 -0.91 14.19
N VAL A 147 -20.13 -2.05 13.76
CA VAL A 147 -19.36 -3.02 12.98
C VAL A 147 -19.81 -2.93 11.53
N ILE A 148 -18.88 -2.57 10.64
CA ILE A 148 -19.12 -2.51 9.20
C ILE A 148 -18.39 -3.69 8.58
N VAL A 149 -19.12 -4.59 7.93
CA VAL A 149 -18.55 -5.72 7.20
C VAL A 149 -18.59 -5.39 5.71
N ILE A 150 -17.42 -5.36 5.10
CA ILE A 150 -17.28 -5.15 3.66
C ILE A 150 -16.76 -6.44 3.06
N ASP A 151 -17.61 -7.11 2.30
CA ASP A 151 -17.24 -8.36 1.64
C ASP A 151 -16.27 -8.08 0.47
N ASN A 152 -15.31 -9.01 0.27
CA ASN A 152 -14.29 -8.95 -0.78
C ASN A 152 -13.40 -7.70 -0.79
N LEU A 153 -13.36 -6.91 0.29
CA LEU A 153 -12.42 -5.80 0.40
C LEU A 153 -10.99 -6.34 0.57
N ARG A 154 -10.13 -6.12 -0.43
CA ARG A 154 -8.72 -6.50 -0.36
C ARG A 154 -7.90 -5.46 0.39
N TYR A 155 -6.73 -5.87 0.89
CA TYR A 155 -5.84 -5.01 1.65
C TYR A 155 -5.27 -3.85 0.81
N ASP A 156 -4.96 -4.06 -0.47
CA ASP A 156 -4.54 -3.02 -1.41
C ASP A 156 -5.62 -1.93 -1.59
N GLN A 157 -6.88 -2.33 -1.74
CA GLN A 157 -8.02 -1.41 -1.82
C GLN A 157 -8.19 -0.64 -0.50
N TRP A 158 -8.07 -1.34 0.65
CA TRP A 158 -8.10 -0.69 1.95
C TRP A 158 -7.00 0.37 2.07
N LYS A 159 -5.77 0.05 1.68
CA LYS A 159 -4.63 1.00 1.76
C LYS A 159 -4.85 2.26 0.92
N GLN A 160 -5.57 2.17 -0.19
CA GLN A 160 -5.90 3.33 -1.02
C GLN A 160 -7.00 4.21 -0.40
N ILE A 161 -7.96 3.62 0.31
CA ILE A 161 -9.07 4.38 0.93
C ILE A 161 -8.82 4.73 2.41
N GLU A 162 -7.87 4.07 3.10
CA GLU A 162 -7.55 4.31 4.51
C GLU A 162 -7.29 5.80 4.82
N PRO A 163 -6.54 6.58 4.01
CA PRO A 163 -6.32 8.00 4.27
C PRO A 163 -7.61 8.81 4.37
N LEU A 164 -8.61 8.51 3.53
CA LEU A 164 -9.91 9.19 3.54
C LEU A 164 -10.69 8.91 4.84
N PHE A 165 -10.58 7.68 5.36
CA PHE A 165 -11.17 7.34 6.66
C PHE A 165 -10.48 8.06 7.81
N LEU A 166 -9.16 8.20 7.78
CA LEU A 166 -8.39 8.84 8.84
C LEU A 166 -8.61 10.37 8.93
N GLU A 167 -9.13 10.99 7.87
CA GLU A 167 -9.58 12.39 7.91
C GLU A 167 -10.79 12.59 8.84
N SER A 168 -11.66 11.58 8.95
CA SER A 168 -12.92 11.64 9.71
C SER A 168 -12.93 10.81 10.98
N PHE A 169 -12.06 9.81 11.09
CA PHE A 169 -12.02 8.86 12.20
C PHE A 169 -10.60 8.73 12.74
N THR A 170 -10.43 8.87 14.05
CA THR A 170 -9.15 8.57 14.72
C THR A 170 -9.01 7.07 14.98
N LYS A 171 -7.77 6.56 14.87
CA LYS A 171 -7.44 5.18 15.28
C LYS A 171 -7.56 4.97 16.77
#